data_38016826b44af6b2222027c8841605ee
#
_entry.id   38016826b44af6b2222027c8841605ee
#
_cell.length_a   1.000
_cell.length_b   1.000
_cell.length_c   1.000
_cell.angle_alpha   90.00
_cell.angle_beta   90.00
_cell.angle_gamma   90.00
#
_symmetry.space_group_name_H-M   'P 1'
#
loop_
_entity.id
_entity.type
_entity.pdbx_description
1 polymer ?
#
loop_
_entity_poly.entity_id
_entity_poly.type
_entity_poly.pdbx_seq_one_letter_code
_entity_poly.pdbx_strand_id
1 'polypeptide(L)'
;FLSDATRQKITALRRKHRLHWPRAGTIDFGGFDRLTPVSQVFGYDRGLPIDRYYIEAFLQANTRDITGRCLELGDPGYITRFGQGVTRADVLHYVPGNPLATIVGDLTDAPHIPDNSFDCIIFTQTLQMIVDPRAALRTIHRILKPDGVALITSAGIAKIGRKLGRDDWGEYWHFTSQSLHLISAEIWGEANTTIGSYGNVMSACSFLQG
;
A
#
# COMPACT_ATOMS: atom_id res chain seq x y z
N PHE A 1 -33.59 -7.64 16.85
CA PHE A 1 -32.63 -6.53 16.59
C PHE A 1 -33.18 -5.24 17.17
N LEU A 2 -32.40 -4.52 18.01
CA LEU A 2 -32.78 -3.25 18.56
C LEU A 2 -32.72 -2.16 17.47
N SER A 3 -33.68 -1.20 17.48
CA SER A 3 -33.65 -0.06 16.57
C SER A 3 -32.44 0.85 16.87
N ASP A 4 -31.99 1.60 15.88
CA ASP A 4 -30.85 2.52 16.02
C ASP A 4 -31.06 3.57 17.11
N ALA A 5 -32.30 4.08 17.24
CA ALA A 5 -32.67 5.00 18.30
C ALA A 5 -32.51 4.36 19.71
N THR A 6 -32.86 3.08 19.84
CA THR A 6 -32.71 2.34 21.10
C THR A 6 -31.23 2.10 21.41
N ARG A 7 -30.42 1.75 20.39
CA ARG A 7 -28.97 1.59 20.53
C ARG A 7 -28.30 2.90 20.98
N GLN A 8 -28.68 4.04 20.38
CA GLN A 8 -28.16 5.35 20.75
C GLN A 8 -28.51 5.71 22.19
N LYS A 9 -29.75 5.48 22.66
CA LYS A 9 -30.16 5.71 24.05
C LYS A 9 -29.36 4.84 25.04
N ILE A 10 -29.20 3.55 24.74
CA ILE A 10 -28.39 2.64 25.56
C ILE A 10 -26.93 3.12 25.62
N THR A 11 -26.36 3.53 24.50
CA THR A 11 -25.00 4.05 24.43
C THR A 11 -24.83 5.33 25.25
N ALA A 12 -25.79 6.27 25.17
CA ALA A 12 -25.82 7.49 25.94
C ALA A 12 -25.91 7.21 27.47
N LEU A 13 -26.77 6.25 27.85
CA LEU A 13 -26.89 5.82 29.25
C LEU A 13 -25.59 5.19 29.79
N ARG A 14 -24.99 4.29 29.01
CA ARG A 14 -23.68 3.69 29.34
C ARG A 14 -22.58 4.73 29.50
N ARG A 15 -22.52 5.73 28.62
CA ARG A 15 -21.58 6.86 28.75
C ARG A 15 -21.81 7.65 30.03
N LYS A 16 -23.08 8.03 30.33
CA LYS A 16 -23.46 8.79 31.50
C LYS A 16 -23.05 8.09 32.81
N HIS A 17 -23.21 6.78 32.86
CA HIS A 17 -22.94 5.99 34.09
C HIS A 17 -21.58 5.26 34.04
N ARG A 18 -20.71 5.55 33.05
CA ARG A 18 -19.40 4.90 32.90
C ARG A 18 -19.46 3.37 32.83
N LEU A 19 -20.57 2.83 32.32
CA LEU A 19 -20.83 1.39 32.19
C LEU A 19 -20.20 0.81 30.90
N HIS A 20 -18.96 1.18 30.63
CA HIS A 20 -18.21 0.59 29.51
C HIS A 20 -17.62 -0.76 29.92
N TRP A 21 -17.53 -1.68 28.99
CA TRP A 21 -16.79 -2.91 29.15
C TRP A 21 -15.81 -3.07 27.98
N PRO A 22 -14.49 -3.24 28.22
CA PRO A 22 -13.81 -3.04 29.52
C PRO A 22 -14.00 -1.62 30.07
N ARG A 23 -13.84 -1.43 31.39
CA ARG A 23 -13.95 -0.10 32.02
C ARG A 23 -12.89 0.84 31.42
N ALA A 24 -13.24 2.11 31.23
CA ALA A 24 -12.28 3.11 30.80
C ALA A 24 -11.06 3.15 31.72
N GLY A 25 -9.86 3.09 31.18
CA GLY A 25 -8.59 3.07 31.93
C GLY A 25 -8.20 1.71 32.52
N THR A 26 -8.95 0.62 32.24
CA THR A 26 -8.61 -0.73 32.74
C THR A 26 -8.07 -1.67 31.66
N ILE A 27 -7.92 -1.17 30.43
CA ILE A 27 -7.34 -1.97 29.34
C ILE A 27 -5.82 -1.93 29.50
N ASP A 28 -5.23 -3.10 29.67
CA ASP A 28 -3.79 -3.26 29.61
C ASP A 28 -3.38 -3.48 28.15
N PHE A 29 -2.64 -2.54 27.60
CA PHE A 29 -2.10 -2.62 26.24
C PHE A 29 -0.72 -3.28 26.20
N GLY A 30 -0.20 -3.78 27.33
CA GLY A 30 1.14 -4.35 27.44
C GLY A 30 2.20 -3.37 26.96
N GLY A 31 3.03 -3.78 25.99
CA GLY A 31 4.07 -2.92 25.44
C GLY A 31 3.60 -1.91 24.37
N PHE A 32 2.30 -1.84 24.08
CA PHE A 32 1.75 -0.92 23.07
C PHE A 32 1.55 0.52 23.56
N ASP A 33 1.75 0.78 24.84
CA ASP A 33 1.73 2.12 25.46
C ASP A 33 3.04 2.91 25.28
N ARG A 34 4.01 2.32 24.57
CA ARG A 34 5.32 2.95 24.31
C ARG A 34 5.15 4.20 23.44
N LEU A 35 5.91 5.25 23.78
CA LEU A 35 5.96 6.51 23.02
C LEU A 35 6.89 6.43 21.79
N THR A 36 7.73 5.39 21.73
CA THR A 36 8.64 5.15 20.61
C THR A 36 8.39 3.77 20.03
N PRO A 37 8.46 3.59 18.71
CA PRO A 37 8.26 2.28 18.10
C PRO A 37 9.35 1.30 18.53
N VAL A 38 9.03 0.01 18.50
CA VAL A 38 9.98 -1.09 18.78
C VAL A 38 11.07 -1.15 17.71
N SER A 39 10.68 -0.95 16.44
CA SER A 39 11.61 -0.81 15.33
C SER A 39 11.45 0.57 14.67
N GLN A 40 12.57 1.22 14.37
CA GLN A 40 12.57 2.48 13.63
C GLN A 40 12.60 2.25 12.09
N VAL A 41 12.87 1.02 11.65
CA VAL A 41 13.03 0.64 10.26
C VAL A 41 11.96 -0.33 9.79
N PHE A 42 10.71 -0.14 10.24
CA PHE A 42 9.53 -0.90 9.82
C PHE A 42 9.59 -2.40 10.12
N GLY A 43 10.38 -2.84 11.09
CA GLY A 43 10.51 -4.23 11.46
C GLY A 43 11.59 -5.01 10.68
N TYR A 44 12.27 -4.41 9.71
CA TYR A 44 13.36 -5.08 8.97
C TYR A 44 14.52 -5.57 9.85
N ASP A 45 14.75 -4.93 10.99
CA ASP A 45 15.71 -5.34 12.00
C ASP A 45 15.21 -6.49 12.88
N ARG A 46 13.98 -6.93 12.71
CA ARG A 46 13.31 -7.97 13.52
C ARG A 46 12.78 -9.14 12.71
N GLY A 47 12.81 -9.05 11.39
CA GLY A 47 12.34 -10.08 10.47
C GLY A 47 11.61 -9.51 9.28
N LEU A 48 10.55 -10.19 8.84
CA LEU A 48 9.71 -9.73 7.75
C LEU A 48 8.71 -8.67 8.27
N PRO A 49 8.72 -7.45 7.72
CA PRO A 49 7.72 -6.44 8.05
C PRO A 49 6.29 -6.94 7.82
N ILE A 50 5.35 -6.49 8.65
CA ILE A 50 3.95 -6.96 8.62
C ILE A 50 3.28 -6.64 7.27
N ASP A 51 3.57 -5.50 6.68
CA ASP A 51 3.05 -5.13 5.37
C ASP A 51 3.48 -6.12 4.28
N ARG A 52 4.71 -6.62 4.36
CA ARG A 52 5.26 -7.59 3.40
C ARG A 52 4.48 -8.91 3.42
N TYR A 53 4.02 -9.36 4.57
CA TYR A 53 3.15 -10.52 4.67
C TYR A 53 1.87 -10.35 3.82
N TYR A 54 1.21 -9.20 3.91
CA TYR A 54 0.00 -8.93 3.15
C TYR A 54 0.28 -8.66 1.67
N ILE A 55 1.36 -7.96 1.34
CA ILE A 55 1.80 -7.72 -0.04
C ILE A 55 2.09 -9.06 -0.74
N GLU A 56 2.86 -9.93 -0.09
CA GLU A 56 3.20 -11.23 -0.65
C GLU A 56 1.97 -12.14 -0.82
N ALA A 57 1.04 -12.12 0.13
CA ALA A 57 -0.23 -12.84 -0.01
C ALA A 57 -1.07 -12.30 -1.17
N PHE A 58 -1.12 -10.98 -1.35
CA PHE A 58 -1.81 -10.35 -2.48
C PHE A 58 -1.17 -10.73 -3.82
N LEU A 59 0.15 -10.66 -3.94
CA LEU A 59 0.87 -11.01 -5.17
C LEU A 59 0.75 -12.52 -5.47
N GLN A 60 0.80 -13.37 -4.43
CA GLN A 60 0.59 -14.82 -4.57
C GLN A 60 -0.80 -15.15 -5.13
N ALA A 61 -1.82 -14.40 -4.71
CA ALA A 61 -3.19 -14.59 -5.23
C ALA A 61 -3.35 -14.13 -6.69
N ASN A 62 -2.46 -13.25 -7.16
CA ASN A 62 -2.51 -12.65 -8.51
C ASN A 62 -1.33 -13.09 -9.41
N THR A 63 -0.69 -14.21 -9.12
CA THR A 63 0.48 -14.72 -9.89
C THR A 63 0.20 -14.90 -11.37
N ARG A 64 -1.05 -15.20 -11.76
CA ARG A 64 -1.46 -15.39 -13.16
C ARG A 64 -1.37 -14.12 -13.99
N ASP A 65 -1.47 -12.97 -13.32
CA ASP A 65 -1.40 -11.65 -13.97
C ASP A 65 0.05 -11.15 -14.10
N ILE A 66 0.99 -11.77 -13.36
CA ILE A 66 2.42 -11.42 -13.41
C ILE A 66 3.09 -12.20 -14.53
N THR A 67 2.86 -11.77 -15.76
CA THR A 67 3.31 -12.47 -16.99
C THR A 67 3.76 -11.48 -18.08
N GLY A 68 4.39 -11.97 -19.13
CA GLY A 68 4.84 -11.14 -20.25
C GLY A 68 5.95 -10.16 -19.88
N ARG A 69 5.87 -8.93 -20.36
CA ARG A 69 6.80 -7.86 -19.98
C ARG A 69 6.29 -7.16 -18.73
N CYS A 70 7.00 -7.32 -17.64
CA CYS A 70 6.61 -6.78 -16.34
C CYS A 70 7.49 -5.58 -15.95
N LEU A 71 6.91 -4.64 -15.21
CA LEU A 71 7.61 -3.52 -14.58
C LEU A 71 7.45 -3.61 -13.06
N GLU A 72 8.54 -3.44 -12.33
CA GLU A 72 8.54 -3.30 -10.87
C GLU A 72 9.35 -2.08 -10.45
N LEU A 73 9.10 -1.53 -9.27
CA LEU A 73 9.81 -0.38 -8.74
C LEU A 73 10.92 -0.80 -7.79
N GLY A 74 12.10 -0.22 -7.98
CA GLY A 74 13.26 -0.39 -7.11
C GLY A 74 14.12 -1.61 -7.41
N ASP A 75 13.53 -2.79 -7.42
CA ASP A 75 14.17 -4.07 -7.76
C ASP A 75 13.14 -5.06 -8.34
N PRO A 76 13.56 -6.13 -9.02
CA PRO A 76 12.66 -7.10 -9.66
C PRO A 76 12.28 -8.26 -8.74
N GLY A 77 12.31 -8.08 -7.42
CA GLY A 77 12.18 -9.17 -6.46
C GLY A 77 10.83 -9.88 -6.52
N TYR A 78 9.76 -9.13 -6.63
CA TYR A 78 8.42 -9.71 -6.71
C TYR A 78 8.12 -10.32 -8.08
N ILE A 79 8.57 -9.70 -9.17
CA ILE A 79 8.50 -10.31 -10.52
C ILE A 79 9.22 -11.65 -10.52
N THR A 80 10.43 -11.71 -9.96
CA THR A 80 11.23 -12.92 -9.90
C THR A 80 10.57 -14.02 -9.06
N ARG A 81 9.94 -13.64 -7.94
CA ARG A 81 9.39 -14.59 -6.98
C ARG A 81 7.99 -15.08 -7.37
N PHE A 82 7.15 -14.22 -7.92
CA PHE A 82 5.74 -14.51 -8.16
C PHE A 82 5.36 -14.60 -9.64
N GLY A 83 6.24 -14.17 -10.55
CA GLY A 83 5.96 -14.15 -11.98
C GLY A 83 5.84 -15.55 -12.58
N GLN A 84 4.91 -15.68 -13.54
CA GLN A 84 4.69 -16.91 -14.32
C GLN A 84 4.72 -16.56 -15.81
N GLY A 85 5.69 -17.10 -16.55
CA GLY A 85 5.82 -16.79 -17.99
C GLY A 85 6.28 -15.35 -18.26
N VAL A 86 7.05 -14.77 -17.36
CA VAL A 86 7.67 -13.45 -17.57
C VAL A 86 8.69 -13.53 -18.69
N THR A 87 8.52 -12.69 -19.72
CA THR A 87 9.43 -12.62 -20.88
C THR A 87 10.50 -11.56 -20.71
N ARG A 88 10.19 -10.51 -19.91
CA ARG A 88 11.11 -9.43 -19.57
C ARG A 88 10.70 -8.77 -18.26
N ALA A 89 11.66 -8.59 -17.35
CA ALA A 89 11.51 -7.81 -16.13
C ALA A 89 12.24 -6.47 -16.32
N ASP A 90 11.49 -5.37 -16.30
CA ASP A 90 12.03 -4.01 -16.25
C ASP A 90 11.92 -3.46 -14.83
N VAL A 91 12.88 -2.64 -14.44
CA VAL A 91 12.92 -1.98 -13.13
C VAL A 91 12.90 -0.48 -13.32
N LEU A 92 11.91 0.18 -12.73
CA LEU A 92 11.82 1.64 -12.70
C LEU A 92 12.43 2.16 -11.40
N HIS A 93 13.25 3.19 -11.50
CA HIS A 93 13.74 3.94 -10.36
C HIS A 93 13.60 5.45 -10.60
N TYR A 94 13.23 6.18 -9.56
CA TYR A 94 12.95 7.62 -9.64
C TYR A 94 14.16 8.45 -10.07
N VAL A 95 15.36 8.10 -9.57
CA VAL A 95 16.62 8.79 -9.85
C VAL A 95 17.69 7.83 -10.34
N PRO A 96 18.70 8.31 -11.07
CA PRO A 96 19.85 7.51 -11.47
C PRO A 96 20.62 6.94 -10.27
N GLY A 97 21.38 5.85 -10.47
CA GLY A 97 22.27 5.27 -9.48
C GLY A 97 21.84 3.90 -8.95
N ASN A 98 20.65 3.43 -9.26
CA ASN A 98 20.26 2.05 -8.99
C ASN A 98 20.79 1.14 -10.13
N PRO A 99 21.72 0.20 -9.86
CA PRO A 99 22.29 -0.65 -10.90
C PRO A 99 21.30 -1.65 -11.51
N LEU A 100 20.16 -1.88 -10.83
CA LEU A 100 19.10 -2.77 -11.32
C LEU A 100 18.09 -2.02 -12.22
N ALA A 101 18.09 -0.69 -12.20
CA ALA A 101 17.13 0.10 -12.96
C ALA A 101 17.39 -0.01 -14.47
N THR A 102 16.38 -0.44 -15.21
CA THR A 102 16.35 -0.43 -16.68
C THR A 102 15.68 0.84 -17.21
N ILE A 103 14.92 1.52 -16.38
CA ILE A 103 14.20 2.76 -16.66
C ILE A 103 14.41 3.71 -15.48
N VAL A 104 14.72 4.96 -15.80
CA VAL A 104 14.80 6.04 -14.79
C VAL A 104 13.77 7.10 -15.13
N GLY A 105 12.94 7.48 -14.17
CA GLY A 105 11.94 8.53 -14.38
C GLY A 105 10.94 8.66 -13.25
N ASP A 106 10.28 9.82 -13.27
CA ASP A 106 9.16 10.13 -12.37
C ASP A 106 7.84 9.70 -13.04
N LEU A 107 7.09 8.85 -12.38
CA LEU A 107 5.78 8.40 -12.90
C LEU A 107 4.75 9.53 -13.02
N THR A 108 4.97 10.68 -12.40
CA THR A 108 4.09 11.84 -12.60
C THR A 108 4.27 12.50 -13.97
N ASP A 109 5.47 12.32 -14.57
CA ASP A 109 5.81 12.81 -15.91
C ASP A 109 6.88 11.90 -16.55
N ALA A 110 6.45 10.84 -17.23
CA ALA A 110 7.33 9.85 -17.87
C ALA A 110 7.02 9.67 -19.36
N PRO A 111 7.13 10.71 -20.21
CA PRO A 111 6.81 10.63 -21.65
C PRO A 111 7.78 9.74 -22.42
N HIS A 112 8.96 9.46 -21.87
CA HIS A 112 9.97 8.58 -22.48
C HIS A 112 9.63 7.10 -22.36
N ILE A 113 8.66 6.73 -21.53
CA ILE A 113 8.13 5.36 -21.47
C ILE A 113 7.00 5.26 -22.50
N PRO A 114 7.12 4.41 -23.54
CA PRO A 114 6.10 4.32 -24.57
C PRO A 114 4.78 3.78 -24.04
N ASP A 115 3.69 4.17 -24.65
CA ASP A 115 2.36 3.64 -24.39
C ASP A 115 2.31 2.12 -24.63
N ASN A 116 1.41 1.43 -23.96
CA ASN A 116 1.14 0.01 -24.15
C ASN A 116 2.41 -0.87 -24.11
N SER A 117 3.30 -0.60 -23.14
CA SER A 117 4.60 -1.25 -23.03
C SER A 117 4.60 -2.51 -22.17
N PHE A 118 3.75 -2.58 -21.15
CA PHE A 118 3.83 -3.61 -20.11
C PHE A 118 2.54 -4.43 -20.04
N ASP A 119 2.71 -5.73 -19.85
CA ASP A 119 1.62 -6.66 -19.58
C ASP A 119 1.21 -6.63 -18.11
N CYS A 120 2.19 -6.43 -17.20
CA CYS A 120 1.94 -6.28 -15.78
C CYS A 120 2.84 -5.19 -15.16
N ILE A 121 2.29 -4.43 -14.22
CA ILE A 121 3.04 -3.47 -13.40
C ILE A 121 2.81 -3.78 -11.92
N ILE A 122 3.90 -4.08 -11.20
CA ILE A 122 3.91 -4.26 -9.75
C ILE A 122 4.35 -2.93 -9.11
N PHE A 123 3.42 -2.29 -8.39
CA PHE A 123 3.60 -0.97 -7.81
C PHE A 123 3.27 -0.98 -6.32
N THR A 124 4.25 -1.46 -5.51
CA THR A 124 4.04 -1.68 -4.09
C THR A 124 4.60 -0.55 -3.23
N GLN A 125 3.82 -0.11 -2.23
CA GLN A 125 4.24 0.83 -1.17
C GLN A 125 4.94 2.09 -1.68
N THR A 126 4.51 2.62 -2.81
CA THR A 126 5.14 3.80 -3.43
C THR A 126 4.15 4.95 -3.66
N LEU A 127 2.88 4.65 -3.94
CA LEU A 127 1.88 5.67 -4.28
C LEU A 127 1.74 6.76 -3.20
N GLN A 128 1.89 6.40 -1.93
CA GLN A 128 1.85 7.34 -0.81
C GLN A 128 3.00 8.35 -0.80
N MET A 129 4.08 8.07 -1.51
CA MET A 129 5.26 8.94 -1.62
C MET A 129 5.21 9.88 -2.82
N ILE A 130 4.15 9.83 -3.62
CA ILE A 130 4.01 10.63 -4.84
C ILE A 130 3.05 11.80 -4.56
N VAL A 131 3.50 13.02 -4.82
CA VAL A 131 2.71 14.25 -4.57
C VAL A 131 1.40 14.26 -5.34
N ASP A 132 1.42 13.90 -6.62
CA ASP A 132 0.23 13.73 -7.46
C ASP A 132 0.03 12.25 -7.81
N PRO A 133 -0.70 11.50 -6.97
CA PRO A 133 -0.98 10.10 -7.22
C PRO A 133 -1.84 9.88 -8.47
N ARG A 134 -2.69 10.84 -8.85
CA ARG A 134 -3.48 10.72 -10.08
C ARG A 134 -2.62 10.81 -11.33
N ALA A 135 -1.62 11.68 -11.35
CA ALA A 135 -0.69 11.76 -12.47
C ALA A 135 0.09 10.45 -12.63
N ALA A 136 0.59 9.89 -11.54
CA ALA A 136 1.28 8.59 -11.57
C ALA A 136 0.35 7.45 -12.06
N LEU A 137 -0.87 7.39 -11.55
CA LEU A 137 -1.84 6.36 -11.99
C LEU A 137 -2.23 6.52 -13.46
N ARG A 138 -2.39 7.75 -13.98
CA ARG A 138 -2.58 7.99 -15.43
C ARG A 138 -1.40 7.51 -16.26
N THR A 139 -0.18 7.72 -15.79
CA THR A 139 1.01 7.20 -16.46
C THR A 139 1.02 5.67 -16.45
N ILE A 140 0.74 5.04 -15.29
CA ILE A 140 0.63 3.58 -15.19
C ILE A 140 -0.41 3.05 -16.16
N HIS A 141 -1.59 3.68 -16.24
CA HIS A 141 -2.63 3.31 -17.20
C HIS A 141 -2.16 3.43 -18.65
N ARG A 142 -1.48 4.53 -18.99
CA ARG A 142 -0.98 4.78 -20.36
C ARG A 142 0.06 3.75 -20.80
N ILE A 143 0.98 3.37 -19.90
CA ILE A 143 2.07 2.45 -20.24
C ILE A 143 1.68 0.96 -20.14
N LEU A 144 0.53 0.66 -19.52
CA LEU A 144 -0.08 -0.68 -19.58
C LEU A 144 -0.62 -0.95 -20.97
N LYS A 145 -0.47 -2.17 -21.46
CA LYS A 145 -1.14 -2.66 -22.66
C LYS A 145 -2.65 -2.78 -22.43
N PRO A 146 -3.47 -2.80 -23.50
CA PRO A 146 -4.82 -3.32 -23.40
C PRO A 146 -4.80 -4.70 -22.71
N ASP A 147 -5.73 -4.92 -21.79
CA ASP A 147 -5.82 -6.12 -20.92
C ASP A 147 -4.64 -6.33 -19.95
N GLY A 148 -3.71 -5.37 -19.88
CA GLY A 148 -2.62 -5.39 -18.87
C GLY A 148 -3.13 -5.11 -17.47
N VAL A 149 -2.40 -5.59 -16.46
CA VAL A 149 -2.79 -5.51 -15.04
C VAL A 149 -1.81 -4.69 -14.23
N ALA A 150 -2.32 -3.75 -13.42
CA ALA A 150 -1.56 -3.05 -12.40
C ALA A 150 -1.86 -3.64 -11.02
N LEU A 151 -0.86 -4.21 -10.37
CA LEU A 151 -0.92 -4.70 -8.99
C LEU A 151 -0.35 -3.65 -8.05
N ILE A 152 -1.23 -2.88 -7.42
CA ILE A 152 -0.86 -1.71 -6.62
C ILE A 152 -1.15 -1.99 -5.14
N THR A 153 -0.20 -1.69 -4.27
CA THR A 153 -0.43 -1.71 -2.83
C THR A 153 0.01 -0.39 -2.18
N SER A 154 -0.74 0.04 -1.19
CA SER A 154 -0.44 1.24 -0.42
C SER A 154 -0.81 1.06 1.04
N ALA A 155 -0.09 1.74 1.93
CA ALA A 155 -0.40 1.72 3.35
C ALA A 155 -1.63 2.57 3.65
N GLY A 156 -2.55 2.01 4.46
CA GLY A 156 -3.67 2.75 5.04
C GLY A 156 -3.31 3.27 6.44
N ILE A 157 -2.94 2.37 7.35
CA ILE A 157 -2.46 2.71 8.69
C ILE A 157 -1.01 2.25 8.80
N ALA A 158 -0.10 3.21 8.85
CA ALA A 158 1.33 2.94 8.93
C ALA A 158 2.03 4.05 9.71
N LYS A 159 3.21 3.76 10.19
CA LYS A 159 4.15 4.78 10.64
C LYS A 159 4.60 5.60 9.44
N ILE A 160 4.67 6.93 9.60
CA ILE A 160 5.19 7.80 8.54
C ILE A 160 6.64 7.40 8.24
N GLY A 161 6.90 7.14 6.96
CA GLY A 161 8.21 6.75 6.45
C GLY A 161 9.17 7.93 6.52
N ARG A 162 10.25 7.76 7.29
CA ARG A 162 11.37 8.70 7.32
C ARG A 162 12.65 7.90 7.19
N LYS A 163 13.53 8.33 6.32
CA LYS A 163 14.89 7.81 6.30
C LYS A 163 15.59 8.31 7.56
N LEU A 164 16.30 7.44 8.28
CA LEU A 164 17.03 7.78 9.52
C LEU A 164 17.82 9.09 9.36
N GLY A 165 17.34 10.17 10.02
CA GLY A 165 17.98 11.47 10.04
C GLY A 165 17.86 12.31 8.79
N ARG A 166 17.06 11.91 7.81
CA ARG A 166 16.81 12.65 6.57
C ARG A 166 15.36 12.63 6.19
N ASP A 167 14.78 13.78 5.88
CA ASP A 167 13.45 13.93 5.29
C ASP A 167 13.53 13.89 3.73
N ASP A 168 14.41 13.06 3.18
CA ASP A 168 14.65 12.98 1.73
C ASP A 168 13.46 12.39 0.97
N TRP A 169 12.53 11.77 1.68
CA TRP A 169 11.34 11.13 1.12
C TRP A 169 10.11 11.77 1.74
N GLY A 170 9.33 12.45 0.93
CA GLY A 170 8.00 12.86 1.34
C GLY A 170 7.10 11.63 1.40
N GLU A 171 6.38 11.46 2.48
CA GLU A 171 5.18 10.61 2.52
C GLU A 171 3.99 11.55 2.62
N TYR A 172 3.21 11.62 1.55
CA TYR A 172 2.16 12.62 1.39
C TYR A 172 0.79 12.08 1.71
N TRP A 173 0.60 10.75 1.58
CA TRP A 173 -0.72 10.13 1.60
C TRP A 173 -0.76 8.88 2.46
N HIS A 174 -1.88 8.69 3.15
CA HIS A 174 -2.35 7.42 3.66
C HIS A 174 -3.72 7.16 3.04
N PHE A 175 -3.86 6.08 2.30
CA PHE A 175 -5.07 5.81 1.54
C PHE A 175 -6.04 4.95 2.34
N THR A 176 -7.32 5.32 2.29
CA THR A 176 -8.41 4.40 2.61
C THR A 176 -8.79 3.60 1.37
N SER A 177 -9.48 2.48 1.53
CA SER A 177 -10.01 1.73 0.39
C SER A 177 -10.89 2.60 -0.51
N GLN A 178 -11.69 3.50 0.08
CA GLN A 178 -12.55 4.41 -0.67
C GLN A 178 -11.77 5.46 -1.44
N SER A 179 -10.75 6.09 -0.85
CA SER A 179 -9.95 7.09 -1.56
C SER A 179 -9.15 6.46 -2.69
N LEU A 180 -8.58 5.26 -2.47
CA LEU A 180 -7.87 4.54 -3.51
C LEU A 180 -8.81 4.09 -4.64
N HIS A 181 -10.01 3.59 -4.29
CA HIS A 181 -11.03 3.24 -5.27
C HIS A 181 -11.44 4.46 -6.12
N LEU A 182 -11.72 5.58 -5.48
CA LEU A 182 -12.15 6.81 -6.17
C LEU A 182 -11.12 7.24 -7.23
N ILE A 183 -9.84 7.36 -6.86
CA ILE A 183 -8.81 7.82 -7.81
C ILE A 183 -8.48 6.77 -8.87
N SER A 184 -8.62 5.49 -8.56
CA SER A 184 -8.38 4.41 -9.53
C SER A 184 -9.56 4.28 -10.52
N ALA A 185 -10.79 4.27 -10.03
CA ALA A 185 -11.97 4.18 -10.88
C ALA A 185 -12.15 5.39 -11.81
N GLU A 186 -11.68 6.57 -11.42
CA GLU A 186 -11.60 7.76 -12.27
C GLU A 186 -10.75 7.51 -13.53
N ILE A 187 -9.74 6.63 -13.45
CA ILE A 187 -8.76 6.40 -14.50
C ILE A 187 -9.07 5.13 -15.31
N TRP A 188 -9.35 4.02 -14.64
CA TRP A 188 -9.61 2.71 -15.25
C TRP A 188 -11.09 2.39 -15.43
N GLY A 189 -11.99 3.15 -14.79
CA GLY A 189 -13.42 2.82 -14.70
C GLY A 189 -13.73 1.83 -13.58
N GLU A 190 -14.98 1.87 -13.10
CA GLU A 190 -15.49 1.02 -12.01
C GLU A 190 -15.30 -0.49 -12.28
N ALA A 191 -15.60 -0.92 -13.52
CA ALA A 191 -15.55 -2.33 -13.90
C ALA A 191 -14.13 -2.91 -13.93
N ASN A 192 -13.12 -2.04 -14.05
CA ASN A 192 -11.70 -2.43 -14.14
C ASN A 192 -10.93 -2.14 -12.85
N THR A 193 -11.63 -1.74 -11.77
CA THR A 193 -11.00 -1.40 -10.51
C THR A 193 -11.51 -2.32 -9.41
N THR A 194 -10.58 -3.07 -8.79
CA THR A 194 -10.88 -3.91 -7.63
C THR A 194 -9.98 -3.50 -6.48
N ILE A 195 -10.57 -3.16 -5.34
CA ILE A 195 -9.84 -2.76 -4.13
C ILE A 195 -10.09 -3.76 -3.01
N GLY A 196 -9.01 -4.30 -2.46
CA GLY A 196 -9.01 -5.14 -1.26
C GLY A 196 -8.39 -4.41 -0.07
N SER A 197 -8.93 -4.60 1.12
CA SER A 197 -8.32 -4.15 2.37
C SER A 197 -7.86 -5.34 3.19
N TYR A 198 -6.64 -5.27 3.69
CA TYR A 198 -6.00 -6.33 4.45
C TYR A 198 -5.58 -5.85 5.83
N GLY A 199 -5.53 -6.78 6.78
CA GLY A 199 -5.13 -6.49 8.14
C GLY A 199 -6.31 -6.30 9.10
N ASN A 200 -5.96 -6.01 10.34
CA ASN A 200 -6.89 -5.78 11.45
C ASN A 200 -6.23 -4.82 12.46
N VAL A 201 -6.95 -4.51 13.55
CA VAL A 201 -6.45 -3.59 14.60
C VAL A 201 -5.09 -4.05 15.15
N MET A 202 -4.92 -5.36 15.41
CA MET A 202 -3.68 -5.89 15.95
C MET A 202 -2.51 -5.70 14.96
N SER A 203 -2.70 -6.05 13.69
CA SER A 203 -1.65 -5.86 12.68
C SER A 203 -1.33 -4.39 12.44
N ALA A 204 -2.34 -3.50 12.51
CA ALA A 204 -2.11 -2.06 12.39
C ALA A 204 -1.29 -1.53 13.57
N CYS A 205 -1.66 -1.86 14.82
CA CYS A 205 -0.90 -1.48 16.01
C CYS A 205 0.53 -2.04 15.97
N SER A 206 0.70 -3.29 15.56
CA SER A 206 2.01 -3.91 15.44
C SER A 206 2.85 -3.26 14.35
N PHE A 207 2.25 -2.88 13.23
CA PHE A 207 2.96 -2.19 12.14
C PHE A 207 3.39 -0.75 12.52
N LEU A 208 2.63 -0.07 13.37
CA LEU A 208 3.04 1.21 13.96
C LEU A 208 4.26 1.06 14.88
N GLN A 209 4.40 -0.11 15.50
CA GLN A 209 5.56 -0.43 16.34
C GLN A 209 6.78 -0.93 15.53
N GLY A 210 6.57 -1.35 14.29
CA GLY A 210 7.61 -1.84 13.37
C GLY A 210 7.74 -3.33 13.32
#